data_e8be1d37cc2968bd3ddf0288952f22e4
#
_entry.id   e8be1d37cc2968bd3ddf0288952f22e4
#
_cell.length_a   1.000
_cell.length_b   1.000
_cell.length_c   1.000
_cell.angle_alpha   90.00
_cell.angle_beta   90.00
_cell.angle_gamma   90.00
#
_symmetry.space_group_name_H-M   'P 1'
#
loop_
_entity.id
_entity.type
_entity.pdbx_description
1 polymer ?
#
loop_
_entity_poly.entity_id
_entity_poly.type
_entity_poly.pdbx_seq_one_letter_code
_entity_poly.pdbx_strand_id
1 'polypeptide(L)'
;MRLLNILKENDIIKVFPEDHLSKVLSKLSTSHDAAFVFNKEDKYMGVVSPYFTMIKTSFPGNTKAEHCLMHTAKVYLNYPLSKVCQLFIESKIHYLPVFDPQNEIFLGIISARRILSYFKDLSIFKVRVEEIINKRWQGLVTVFEDDTITQAIHLFKAKKISKLIVINHDKKLKGVLSYYDLIKLMISPKYASHHGERVNEKISFYNYRVKNFAKNYVLTLSKEKHLIEVINLIVNKKIGSVIVIDNERRPLGIVTTRDILRFYIDNEKYAFIKSLNPFKKIFK
;
A
#
# COMPACT_ATOMS: atom_id res chain seq x y z
N MET A 1 -18.55 -14.81 -1.03
CA MET A 1 -17.56 -14.75 -2.13
C MET A 1 -16.52 -15.84 -1.91
N ARG A 2 -16.15 -16.60 -2.99
CA ARG A 2 -15.03 -17.57 -2.90
C ARG A 2 -13.72 -16.84 -3.24
N LEU A 3 -12.67 -17.04 -2.46
CA LEU A 3 -11.36 -16.40 -2.68
C LEU A 3 -10.75 -16.76 -4.05
N LEU A 4 -11.10 -17.91 -4.61
CA LEU A 4 -10.72 -18.32 -5.98
C LEU A 4 -11.05 -17.27 -7.04
N ASN A 5 -12.18 -16.54 -6.90
CA ASN A 5 -12.59 -15.53 -7.88
C ASN A 5 -11.68 -14.29 -7.92
N ILE A 6 -10.86 -14.10 -6.89
CA ILE A 6 -9.92 -12.99 -6.77
C ILE A 6 -8.47 -13.45 -6.66
N LEU A 7 -8.22 -14.75 -6.78
CA LEU A 7 -6.88 -15.31 -6.85
C LEU A 7 -6.17 -14.84 -8.14
N LYS A 8 -4.89 -14.54 -8.04
CA LYS A 8 -3.98 -14.28 -9.15
C LYS A 8 -2.90 -15.35 -9.15
N GLU A 9 -2.87 -16.17 -10.18
CA GLU A 9 -1.93 -17.29 -10.34
C GLU A 9 -0.76 -16.90 -11.24
N ASN A 10 -1.00 -16.00 -12.20
CA ASN A 10 -0.02 -15.55 -13.19
C ASN A 10 0.51 -14.14 -12.88
N ASP A 11 1.58 -13.72 -13.56
CA ASP A 11 2.24 -12.42 -13.43
C ASP A 11 2.64 -12.09 -11.98
N ILE A 12 3.10 -13.09 -11.24
CA ILE A 12 3.66 -12.93 -9.90
C ILE A 12 5.14 -12.61 -10.05
N ILE A 13 5.63 -11.59 -9.37
CA ILE A 13 7.06 -11.30 -9.35
C ILE A 13 7.73 -12.32 -8.43
N LYS A 14 8.23 -13.38 -9.05
CA LYS A 14 9.06 -14.41 -8.41
C LYS A 14 10.54 -14.01 -8.48
N VAL A 15 11.26 -14.22 -7.38
CA VAL A 15 12.70 -13.99 -7.25
C VAL A 15 13.32 -15.14 -6.45
N PHE A 16 14.63 -15.30 -6.58
CA PHE A 16 15.40 -16.34 -5.88
C PHE A 16 16.13 -15.76 -4.66
N PRO A 17 16.45 -16.59 -3.66
CA PRO A 17 17.17 -16.18 -2.45
C PRO A 17 18.48 -15.43 -2.71
N GLU A 18 19.22 -15.89 -3.76
CA GLU A 18 20.49 -15.31 -4.19
C GLU A 18 20.38 -14.03 -5.04
N ASP A 19 19.19 -13.64 -5.49
CA ASP A 19 19.01 -12.40 -6.25
C ASP A 19 19.39 -11.18 -5.39
N HIS A 20 20.16 -10.26 -5.97
CA HIS A 20 20.51 -9.01 -5.30
C HIS A 20 19.28 -8.08 -5.16
N LEU A 21 19.20 -7.35 -4.07
CA LEU A 21 18.09 -6.44 -3.77
C LEU A 21 17.87 -5.40 -4.88
N SER A 22 18.94 -4.88 -5.48
CA SER A 22 18.86 -3.95 -6.62
C SER A 22 18.09 -4.55 -7.80
N LYS A 23 18.33 -5.82 -8.15
CA LYS A 23 17.61 -6.56 -9.19
C LYS A 23 16.14 -6.77 -8.81
N VAL A 24 15.89 -7.13 -7.55
CA VAL A 24 14.52 -7.30 -7.03
C VAL A 24 13.74 -5.99 -7.08
N LEU A 25 14.33 -4.89 -6.61
CA LEU A 25 13.72 -3.56 -6.65
C LEU A 25 13.46 -3.09 -8.09
N SER A 26 14.34 -3.40 -9.03
CA SER A 26 14.14 -3.10 -10.46
C SER A 26 12.87 -3.77 -10.99
N LYS A 27 12.65 -5.05 -10.68
CA LYS A 27 11.41 -5.76 -11.05
C LYS A 27 10.17 -5.13 -10.40
N LEU A 28 10.30 -4.64 -9.16
CA LEU A 28 9.20 -4.01 -8.43
C LEU A 28 8.88 -2.59 -8.90
N SER A 29 9.78 -1.91 -9.60
CA SER A 29 9.59 -0.53 -10.07
C SER A 29 8.41 -0.35 -11.02
N THR A 30 7.90 -1.43 -11.60
CA THR A 30 6.88 -1.41 -12.65
C THR A 30 5.46 -1.65 -12.17
N SER A 31 5.21 -2.41 -11.08
CA SER A 31 3.82 -2.78 -10.79
C SER A 31 3.45 -3.27 -9.38
N HIS A 32 4.37 -3.80 -8.57
CA HIS A 32 4.02 -4.54 -7.36
C HIS A 32 4.79 -4.06 -6.14
N ASP A 33 4.19 -4.17 -4.95
CA ASP A 33 4.80 -3.76 -3.69
C ASP A 33 5.44 -4.92 -2.92
N ALA A 34 5.51 -6.09 -3.55
CA ALA A 34 6.19 -7.24 -3.01
C ALA A 34 6.69 -8.18 -4.12
N ALA A 35 7.90 -8.67 -4.00
CA ALA A 35 8.41 -9.81 -4.75
C ALA A 35 8.35 -11.05 -3.86
N PHE A 36 7.93 -12.17 -4.43
CA PHE A 36 7.77 -13.44 -3.73
C PHE A 36 9.02 -14.31 -3.95
N VAL A 37 9.66 -14.72 -2.86
CA VAL A 37 10.91 -15.47 -2.90
C VAL A 37 10.60 -16.96 -2.85
N PHE A 38 11.19 -17.70 -3.80
CA PHE A 38 11.07 -19.15 -3.91
C PHE A 38 12.46 -19.76 -3.99
N ASN A 39 12.66 -20.91 -3.34
CA ASN A 39 13.88 -21.68 -3.49
C ASN A 39 13.90 -22.47 -4.83
N LYS A 40 14.96 -23.24 -5.05
CA LYS A 40 15.15 -24.03 -6.29
C LYS A 40 14.09 -25.14 -6.47
N GLU A 41 13.47 -25.59 -5.39
CA GLU A 41 12.39 -26.57 -5.40
C GLU A 41 10.99 -25.91 -5.53
N ASP A 42 10.94 -24.64 -5.99
CA ASP A 42 9.72 -23.79 -6.10
C ASP A 42 8.91 -23.68 -4.78
N LYS A 43 9.59 -23.85 -3.63
CA LYS A 43 8.98 -23.68 -2.31
C LYS A 43 9.04 -22.20 -1.90
N TYR A 44 7.88 -21.64 -1.52
CA TYR A 44 7.77 -20.28 -1.03
C TYR A 44 8.55 -20.05 0.26
N MET A 45 9.36 -19.00 0.31
CA MET A 45 10.18 -18.63 1.46
C MET A 45 9.70 -17.36 2.17
N GLY A 46 9.13 -16.40 1.44
CA GLY A 46 8.72 -15.11 2.00
C GLY A 46 8.58 -14.05 0.92
N VAL A 47 8.53 -12.80 1.33
CA VAL A 47 8.45 -11.64 0.42
C VAL A 47 9.57 -10.65 0.66
N VAL A 48 9.98 -9.95 -0.40
CA VAL A 48 10.80 -8.74 -0.32
C VAL A 48 9.90 -7.54 -0.60
N SER A 49 9.76 -6.64 0.38
CA SER A 49 8.95 -5.43 0.27
C SER A 49 9.85 -4.19 0.24
N PRO A 50 9.64 -3.26 -0.73
CA PRO A 50 10.43 -2.03 -0.79
C PRO A 50 10.31 -1.18 0.47
N TYR A 51 9.12 -1.12 1.09
CA TYR A 51 8.96 -0.38 2.34
C TYR A 51 9.88 -0.92 3.44
N PHE A 52 9.91 -2.25 3.60
CA PHE A 52 10.76 -2.88 4.61
C PHE A 52 12.24 -2.70 4.31
N THR A 53 12.64 -2.95 3.06
CA THR A 53 14.07 -2.95 2.68
C THR A 53 14.66 -1.56 2.56
N MET A 54 13.90 -0.58 2.07
CA MET A 54 14.41 0.77 1.80
C MET A 54 14.13 1.75 2.95
N ILE A 55 12.90 1.73 3.48
CA ILE A 55 12.45 2.74 4.44
C ILE A 55 12.73 2.30 5.88
N LYS A 56 12.36 1.05 6.22
CA LYS A 56 12.50 0.57 7.60
C LYS A 56 13.94 0.22 7.94
N THR A 57 14.66 -0.50 7.07
CA THR A 57 15.97 -1.11 7.36
C THR A 57 17.12 -0.49 6.56
N SER A 58 16.86 0.02 5.34
CA SER A 58 17.87 0.61 4.43
C SER A 58 18.98 -0.38 4.06
N PHE A 59 18.62 -1.55 3.55
CA PHE A 59 19.58 -2.54 3.08
C PHE A 59 20.35 -2.05 1.85
N PRO A 60 21.66 -2.35 1.75
CA PRO A 60 22.44 -2.11 0.53
C PRO A 60 21.87 -2.86 -0.67
N GLY A 61 22.05 -2.30 -1.87
CA GLY A 61 21.51 -2.90 -3.11
C GLY A 61 22.12 -4.26 -3.50
N ASN A 62 23.32 -4.58 -3.02
CA ASN A 62 24.00 -5.87 -3.21
C ASN A 62 23.60 -6.91 -2.15
N THR A 63 22.73 -6.58 -1.20
CA THR A 63 22.21 -7.57 -0.24
C THR A 63 21.38 -8.61 -0.97
N LYS A 64 21.57 -9.89 -0.66
CA LYS A 64 20.78 -10.97 -1.23
C LYS A 64 19.35 -10.95 -0.70
N ALA A 65 18.39 -11.40 -1.51
CA ALA A 65 16.97 -11.43 -1.18
C ALA A 65 16.69 -12.24 0.10
N GLU A 66 17.42 -13.34 0.33
CA GLU A 66 17.31 -14.16 1.54
C GLU A 66 17.51 -13.39 2.85
N HIS A 67 18.37 -12.36 2.84
CA HIS A 67 18.63 -11.50 4.00
C HIS A 67 17.63 -10.34 4.13
N CYS A 68 16.78 -10.16 3.13
CA CYS A 68 15.76 -9.11 3.08
C CYS A 68 14.34 -9.65 3.24
N LEU A 69 14.18 -10.93 3.59
CA LEU A 69 12.90 -11.60 3.70
C LEU A 69 12.03 -10.98 4.79
N MET A 70 10.77 -10.85 4.45
CA MET A 70 9.68 -10.58 5.38
C MET A 70 8.68 -11.73 5.31
N HIS A 71 8.39 -12.33 6.45
CA HIS A 71 7.37 -13.37 6.54
C HIS A 71 6.01 -12.70 6.75
N THR A 72 5.17 -12.78 5.73
CA THR A 72 3.79 -12.28 5.79
C THR A 72 2.85 -13.41 6.21
N ALA A 73 1.66 -13.03 6.66
CA ALA A 73 0.62 -14.00 6.90
C ALA A 73 0.27 -14.76 5.61
N LYS A 74 0.16 -16.08 5.71
CA LYS A 74 -0.39 -16.93 4.67
C LYS A 74 -1.92 -16.78 4.64
N VAL A 75 -2.50 -16.67 3.47
CA VAL A 75 -3.95 -16.73 3.25
C VAL A 75 -4.29 -18.14 2.80
N TYR A 76 -5.25 -18.78 3.43
CA TYR A 76 -5.78 -20.06 2.96
C TYR A 76 -7.10 -19.86 2.23
N LEU A 77 -7.34 -20.67 1.18
CA LEU A 77 -8.53 -20.54 0.32
C LEU A 77 -9.87 -20.62 1.07
N ASN A 78 -9.91 -21.28 2.21
CA ASN A 78 -11.09 -21.43 3.06
C ASN A 78 -11.30 -20.25 4.03
N TYR A 79 -10.41 -19.24 4.04
CA TYR A 79 -10.58 -18.10 4.92
C TYR A 79 -11.79 -17.23 4.52
N PRO A 80 -12.56 -16.72 5.50
CA PRO A 80 -13.57 -15.72 5.22
C PRO A 80 -12.92 -14.40 4.78
N LEU A 81 -13.63 -13.61 3.99
CA LEU A 81 -13.12 -12.36 3.42
C LEU A 81 -12.66 -11.36 4.49
N SER A 82 -13.41 -11.26 5.59
CA SER A 82 -13.05 -10.41 6.75
C SER A 82 -11.68 -10.78 7.33
N LYS A 83 -11.39 -12.08 7.45
CA LYS A 83 -10.06 -12.55 7.89
C LYS A 83 -8.96 -12.12 6.91
N VAL A 84 -9.21 -12.24 5.60
CA VAL A 84 -8.25 -11.80 4.58
C VAL A 84 -8.04 -10.29 4.63
N CYS A 85 -9.11 -9.50 4.78
CA CYS A 85 -9.01 -8.06 4.97
C CYS A 85 -8.18 -7.68 6.21
N GLN A 86 -8.38 -8.40 7.32
CA GLN A 86 -7.60 -8.21 8.54
C GLN A 86 -6.11 -8.46 8.32
N LEU A 87 -5.75 -9.55 7.62
CA LEU A 87 -4.37 -9.87 7.29
C LEU A 87 -3.71 -8.79 6.41
N PHE A 88 -4.44 -8.18 5.48
CA PHE A 88 -3.94 -7.03 4.71
C PHE A 88 -3.66 -5.81 5.59
N ILE A 89 -4.49 -5.53 6.57
CA ILE A 89 -4.28 -4.42 7.50
C ILE A 89 -3.03 -4.63 8.33
N GLU A 90 -2.82 -5.85 8.82
CA GLU A 90 -1.70 -6.22 9.68
C GLU A 90 -0.37 -6.30 8.93
N SER A 91 -0.37 -6.91 7.74
CA SER A 91 0.86 -7.15 6.95
C SER A 91 1.50 -5.89 6.36
N LYS A 92 0.71 -4.83 6.18
CA LYS A 92 1.14 -3.55 5.55
C LYS A 92 1.62 -3.66 4.10
N ILE A 93 1.38 -4.78 3.43
CA ILE A 93 1.60 -4.97 2.00
C ILE A 93 0.26 -5.10 1.27
N HIS A 94 0.26 -4.91 -0.07
CA HIS A 94 -0.96 -4.94 -0.87
C HIS A 94 -1.18 -6.28 -1.60
N TYR A 95 -0.29 -7.25 -1.40
CA TYR A 95 -0.35 -8.60 -1.96
C TYR A 95 -0.03 -9.63 -0.88
N LEU A 96 -0.87 -10.65 -0.72
CA LEU A 96 -0.66 -11.75 0.20
C LEU A 96 -0.58 -13.08 -0.52
N PRO A 97 0.32 -13.98 -0.11
CA PRO A 97 0.43 -15.32 -0.66
C PRO A 97 -0.78 -16.17 -0.24
N VAL A 98 -1.27 -16.98 -1.17
CA VAL A 98 -2.42 -17.88 -0.97
C VAL A 98 -1.96 -19.31 -1.06
N PHE A 99 -2.44 -20.12 -0.13
CA PHE A 99 -2.08 -21.51 0.03
C PHE A 99 -3.32 -22.40 0.06
N ASP A 100 -3.12 -23.63 -0.40
CA ASP A 100 -4.07 -24.70 -0.19
C ASP A 100 -4.12 -25.07 1.30
N PRO A 101 -5.32 -25.16 1.91
CA PRO A 101 -5.42 -25.45 3.35
C PRO A 101 -5.06 -26.90 3.75
N GLN A 102 -4.97 -27.84 2.81
CA GLN A 102 -4.71 -29.25 3.09
C GLN A 102 -3.22 -29.61 3.01
N ASN A 103 -2.53 -29.12 1.98
CA ASN A 103 -1.16 -29.51 1.67
C ASN A 103 -0.15 -28.35 1.72
N GLU A 104 -0.60 -27.15 2.07
CA GLU A 104 0.23 -25.94 2.14
C GLU A 104 0.94 -25.56 0.82
N ILE A 105 0.44 -26.04 -0.32
CA ILE A 105 0.97 -25.66 -1.63
C ILE A 105 0.63 -24.20 -1.90
N PHE A 106 1.61 -23.44 -2.40
CA PHE A 106 1.40 -22.05 -2.89
C PHE A 106 0.55 -22.07 -4.16
N LEU A 107 -0.59 -21.41 -4.12
CA LEU A 107 -1.55 -21.35 -5.23
C LEU A 107 -1.46 -20.06 -6.04
N GLY A 108 -0.98 -18.99 -5.42
CA GLY A 108 -0.97 -17.69 -6.05
C GLY A 108 -1.00 -16.56 -5.04
N ILE A 109 -1.47 -15.38 -5.47
CA ILE A 109 -1.56 -14.20 -4.61
C ILE A 109 -2.94 -13.56 -4.68
N ILE A 110 -3.32 -12.88 -3.60
CA ILE A 110 -4.47 -11.97 -3.58
C ILE A 110 -3.96 -10.54 -3.42
N SER A 111 -4.55 -9.59 -4.16
CA SER A 111 -4.29 -8.17 -3.95
C SER A 111 -5.47 -7.48 -3.27
N ALA A 112 -5.16 -6.48 -2.43
CA ALA A 112 -6.17 -5.63 -1.81
C ALA A 112 -7.11 -4.99 -2.85
N ARG A 113 -6.59 -4.59 -4.02
CA ARG A 113 -7.41 -4.01 -5.10
C ARG A 113 -8.41 -5.00 -5.69
N ARG A 114 -8.08 -6.31 -5.79
CA ARG A 114 -9.04 -7.33 -6.24
C ARG A 114 -10.17 -7.51 -5.25
N ILE A 115 -9.91 -7.35 -3.95
CA ILE A 115 -10.98 -7.31 -2.94
C ILE A 115 -11.86 -6.09 -3.16
N LEU A 116 -11.28 -4.92 -3.40
CA LEU A 116 -12.05 -3.70 -3.67
C LEU A 116 -12.91 -3.80 -4.92
N SER A 117 -12.51 -4.56 -5.95
CA SER A 117 -13.37 -4.75 -7.12
C SER A 117 -14.66 -5.52 -6.79
N TYR A 118 -14.63 -6.39 -5.80
CA TYR A 118 -15.85 -7.02 -5.25
C TYR A 118 -16.71 -6.03 -4.45
N PHE A 119 -16.11 -5.03 -3.81
CA PHE A 119 -16.83 -4.06 -2.97
C PHE A 119 -17.66 -3.03 -3.76
N LYS A 120 -17.44 -2.92 -5.07
CA LYS A 120 -18.12 -1.93 -5.93
C LYS A 120 -19.65 -1.96 -5.83
N ASP A 121 -20.21 -3.16 -5.58
CA ASP A 121 -21.66 -3.37 -5.60
C ASP A 121 -22.28 -3.42 -4.19
N LEU A 122 -21.45 -3.24 -3.14
CA LEU A 122 -21.93 -3.33 -1.77
C LEU A 122 -22.47 -1.99 -1.27
N SER A 123 -23.74 -1.98 -0.87
CA SER A 123 -24.44 -0.77 -0.39
C SER A 123 -23.84 -0.16 0.88
N ILE A 124 -23.10 -0.93 1.68
CA ILE A 124 -22.44 -0.43 2.89
C ILE A 124 -21.45 0.71 2.61
N PHE A 125 -20.93 0.83 1.39
CA PHE A 125 -20.00 1.87 0.98
C PHE A 125 -20.69 3.15 0.47
N LYS A 126 -22.03 3.26 0.57
CA LYS A 126 -22.79 4.49 0.30
C LYS A 126 -22.76 5.47 1.49
N VAL A 127 -21.61 5.58 2.15
CA VAL A 127 -21.34 6.54 3.23
C VAL A 127 -20.49 7.68 2.69
N ARG A 128 -20.57 8.86 3.30
CA ARG A 128 -19.75 10.02 2.88
C ARG A 128 -18.28 9.77 3.20
N VAL A 129 -17.40 10.23 2.32
CA VAL A 129 -15.95 10.17 2.52
C VAL A 129 -15.52 10.90 3.79
N GLU A 130 -16.22 11.98 4.14
CA GLU A 130 -16.02 12.73 5.40
C GLU A 130 -16.03 11.83 6.65
N GLU A 131 -16.92 10.85 6.71
CA GLU A 131 -17.00 9.92 7.83
C GLU A 131 -15.74 9.05 7.96
N ILE A 132 -15.05 8.79 6.86
CA ILE A 132 -13.84 7.97 6.84
C ILE A 132 -12.62 8.78 7.27
N ILE A 133 -12.46 10.00 6.75
CA ILE A 133 -11.29 10.83 7.05
C ILE A 133 -11.31 11.34 8.49
N ASN A 134 -12.50 11.63 9.04
CA ASN A 134 -12.67 12.10 10.42
C ASN A 134 -12.34 11.01 11.48
N LYS A 135 -12.47 9.73 11.11
CA LYS A 135 -12.13 8.59 11.99
C LYS A 135 -10.64 8.23 11.99
N ARG A 136 -9.81 8.92 11.20
CA ARG A 136 -8.39 8.60 11.14
C ARG A 136 -7.64 9.05 12.39
N TRP A 137 -7.00 8.11 13.06
CA TRP A 137 -6.15 8.34 14.24
C TRP A 137 -4.91 9.20 13.95
N GLN A 138 -4.34 9.04 12.77
CA GLN A 138 -3.21 9.84 12.34
C GLN A 138 -3.75 10.94 11.43
N GLY A 139 -3.76 12.17 11.91
CA GLY A 139 -4.11 13.32 11.10
C GLY A 139 -3.42 13.31 9.72
N LEU A 140 -3.76 14.24 8.87
CA LEU A 140 -3.16 14.40 7.56
C LEU A 140 -1.65 14.64 7.69
N VAL A 141 -0.83 13.77 7.08
CA VAL A 141 0.62 13.95 7.04
C VAL A 141 1.00 14.56 5.70
N THR A 142 1.52 15.76 5.74
CA THR A 142 1.95 16.53 4.57
C THR A 142 3.45 16.77 4.57
N VAL A 143 3.99 17.11 3.42
CA VAL A 143 5.36 17.55 3.19
C VAL A 143 5.32 18.72 2.20
N PHE A 144 6.19 19.70 2.35
CA PHE A 144 6.28 20.79 1.40
C PHE A 144 7.00 20.33 0.12
N GLU A 145 6.61 20.89 -1.00
CA GLU A 145 7.23 20.57 -2.30
C GLU A 145 8.74 20.87 -2.33
N ASP A 146 9.19 21.81 -1.51
CA ASP A 146 10.59 22.20 -1.37
C ASP A 146 11.35 21.49 -0.24
N ASP A 147 10.68 20.65 0.55
CA ASP A 147 11.34 19.80 1.54
C ASP A 147 12.30 18.80 0.86
N THR A 148 13.26 18.30 1.63
CA THR A 148 14.22 17.32 1.13
C THR A 148 13.66 15.91 1.13
N ILE A 149 14.21 15.04 0.29
CA ILE A 149 13.89 13.60 0.31
C ILE A 149 14.24 12.97 1.66
N THR A 150 15.28 13.46 2.34
CA THR A 150 15.61 13.01 3.71
C THR A 150 14.47 13.26 4.68
N GLN A 151 13.87 14.46 4.66
CA GLN A 151 12.71 14.78 5.49
C GLN A 151 11.51 13.86 5.14
N ALA A 152 11.27 13.61 3.86
CA ALA A 152 10.21 12.70 3.42
C ALA A 152 10.44 11.26 3.90
N ILE A 153 11.67 10.73 3.81
CA ILE A 153 12.03 9.39 4.31
C ILE A 153 11.83 9.31 5.83
N HIS A 154 12.25 10.37 6.55
CA HIS A 154 12.02 10.44 8.00
C HIS A 154 10.52 10.36 8.33
N LEU A 155 9.66 11.10 7.61
CA LEU A 155 8.21 11.06 7.80
C LEU A 155 7.62 9.69 7.49
N PHE A 156 8.04 9.03 6.41
CA PHE A 156 7.62 7.65 6.09
C PHE A 156 7.94 6.69 7.24
N LYS A 157 9.16 6.80 7.80
CA LYS A 157 9.63 5.94 8.89
C LYS A 157 8.91 6.24 10.20
N ALA A 158 8.86 7.50 10.62
CA ALA A 158 8.29 7.95 11.89
C ALA A 158 6.77 7.73 11.95
N LYS A 159 6.06 8.04 10.87
CA LYS A 159 4.60 7.91 10.79
C LYS A 159 4.15 6.55 10.30
N LYS A 160 5.07 5.67 9.87
CA LYS A 160 4.80 4.31 9.35
C LYS A 160 3.76 4.31 8.21
N ILE A 161 3.83 5.29 7.33
CA ILE A 161 2.94 5.50 6.18
C ILE A 161 3.67 5.23 4.87
N SER A 162 2.92 5.01 3.81
CA SER A 162 3.45 4.69 2.47
C SER A 162 3.37 5.86 1.49
N LYS A 163 2.66 6.93 1.86
CA LYS A 163 2.42 8.10 1.01
C LYS A 163 2.41 9.36 1.84
N LEU A 164 2.97 10.42 1.27
CA LEU A 164 2.94 11.78 1.77
C LEU A 164 2.18 12.66 0.79
N ILE A 165 1.32 13.52 1.29
CA ILE A 165 0.65 14.54 0.49
C ILE A 165 1.59 15.73 0.38
N VAL A 166 1.87 16.13 -0.86
CA VAL A 166 2.77 17.24 -1.15
C VAL A 166 1.95 18.52 -1.31
N ILE A 167 2.32 19.55 -0.57
CA ILE A 167 1.65 20.86 -0.58
C ILE A 167 2.66 21.97 -0.87
N ASN A 168 2.15 23.10 -1.35
CA ASN A 168 2.91 24.36 -1.40
C ASN A 168 2.75 25.17 -0.10
N HIS A 169 3.39 26.35 -0.04
CA HIS A 169 3.30 27.24 1.11
C HIS A 169 1.90 27.80 1.38
N ASP A 170 1.02 27.88 0.36
CA ASP A 170 -0.41 28.23 0.50
C ASP A 170 -1.26 27.04 1.00
N LYS A 171 -0.61 25.91 1.39
CA LYS A 171 -1.26 24.66 1.80
C LYS A 171 -2.10 24.00 0.70
N LYS A 172 -1.93 24.37 -0.57
CA LYS A 172 -2.63 23.76 -1.70
C LYS A 172 -1.94 22.48 -2.15
N LEU A 173 -2.73 21.50 -2.57
CA LEU A 173 -2.24 20.22 -3.08
C LEU A 173 -1.40 20.40 -4.34
N LYS A 174 -0.18 19.88 -4.33
CA LYS A 174 0.78 19.86 -5.45
C LYS A 174 1.00 18.45 -5.98
N GLY A 175 0.92 17.44 -5.12
CA GLY A 175 1.19 16.08 -5.55
C GLY A 175 1.09 15.06 -4.41
N VAL A 176 1.55 13.86 -4.73
CA VAL A 176 1.75 12.77 -3.76
C VAL A 176 3.11 12.15 -3.99
N LEU A 177 3.86 11.99 -2.91
CA LEU A 177 5.10 11.21 -2.88
C LEU A 177 4.85 9.88 -2.20
N SER A 178 5.19 8.78 -2.84
CA SER A 178 5.22 7.44 -2.24
C SER A 178 6.65 6.93 -2.13
N TYR A 179 6.91 5.98 -1.25
CA TYR A 179 8.24 5.34 -1.20
C TYR A 179 8.57 4.61 -2.51
N TYR A 180 7.57 4.25 -3.32
CA TYR A 180 7.77 3.69 -4.66
C TYR A 180 8.46 4.65 -5.62
N ASP A 181 8.13 5.94 -5.50
CA ASP A 181 8.74 6.96 -6.35
C ASP A 181 10.24 7.07 -6.07
N LEU A 182 10.68 6.64 -4.87
CA LEU A 182 12.08 6.59 -4.47
C LEU A 182 12.82 5.33 -4.97
N ILE A 183 12.11 4.25 -5.37
CA ILE A 183 12.77 3.04 -5.89
C ILE A 183 13.64 3.38 -7.12
N LYS A 184 13.11 4.20 -8.02
CA LYS A 184 13.83 4.62 -9.23
C LYS A 184 15.17 5.29 -8.92
N LEU A 185 15.27 5.97 -7.80
CA LEU A 185 16.51 6.59 -7.35
C LEU A 185 17.54 5.53 -6.92
N MET A 186 17.09 4.51 -6.20
CA MET A 186 17.98 3.48 -5.65
C MET A 186 18.49 2.48 -6.70
N ILE A 187 17.76 2.29 -7.80
CA ILE A 187 18.16 1.38 -8.89
C ILE A 187 18.84 2.09 -10.06
N SER A 188 18.85 3.43 -10.09
CA SER A 188 19.52 4.18 -11.16
C SER A 188 21.03 3.94 -11.10
N PRO A 189 21.71 3.63 -12.25
CA PRO A 189 23.16 3.48 -12.30
C PRO A 189 23.92 4.68 -11.72
N LYS A 190 23.37 5.88 -11.89
CA LYS A 190 23.89 7.14 -11.35
C LYS A 190 23.98 7.14 -9.82
N TYR A 191 23.19 6.28 -9.14
CA TYR A 191 23.12 6.17 -7.69
C TYR A 191 23.57 4.79 -7.18
N ALA A 192 23.56 3.76 -8.04
CA ALA A 192 24.00 2.40 -7.69
C ALA A 192 25.51 2.26 -7.63
N SER A 193 26.25 3.06 -8.42
CA SER A 193 27.72 3.04 -8.48
C SER A 193 28.40 3.55 -7.19
N HIS A 194 27.64 4.04 -6.22
CA HIS A 194 28.21 4.73 -5.05
C HIS A 194 28.15 3.92 -3.77
N HIS A 195 27.99 2.60 -3.85
CA HIS A 195 28.06 1.74 -2.66
C HIS A 195 29.49 1.41 -2.19
N GLY A 196 30.53 1.92 -2.87
CA GLY A 196 31.92 1.67 -2.51
C GLY A 196 32.77 2.89 -2.23
N GLU A 197 32.50 4.03 -2.85
CA GLU A 197 33.41 5.19 -2.78
C GLU A 197 32.61 6.51 -2.73
N ARG A 198 32.85 7.28 -1.66
CA ARG A 198 32.54 8.70 -1.42
C ARG A 198 31.28 9.02 -0.64
N VAL A 199 31.53 9.31 0.63
CA VAL A 199 30.60 9.88 1.62
C VAL A 199 29.84 11.13 1.11
N ASN A 200 30.48 11.92 0.23
CA ASN A 200 29.94 13.19 -0.26
C ASN A 200 28.78 13.06 -1.25
N GLU A 201 28.69 11.97 -2.02
CA GLU A 201 27.61 11.80 -3.00
C GLU A 201 26.33 11.17 -2.40
N LYS A 202 26.44 10.39 -1.33
CA LYS A 202 25.29 10.01 -0.50
C LYS A 202 24.57 11.22 0.07
N ILE A 203 25.34 12.23 0.52
CA ILE A 203 24.80 13.48 1.06
C ILE A 203 24.03 14.26 -0.02
N SER A 204 24.52 14.27 -1.25
CA SER A 204 23.87 14.94 -2.38
C SER A 204 22.47 14.37 -2.70
N PHE A 205 22.32 13.04 -2.67
CA PHE A 205 21.04 12.37 -2.96
C PHE A 205 19.93 12.75 -1.98
N TYR A 206 20.24 12.76 -0.69
CA TYR A 206 19.25 13.05 0.35
C TYR A 206 18.78 14.50 0.35
N ASN A 207 19.51 15.41 -0.30
CA ASN A 207 19.16 16.82 -0.42
C ASN A 207 18.24 17.16 -1.60
N TYR A 208 17.90 16.17 -2.46
CA TYR A 208 16.95 16.41 -3.53
C TYR A 208 15.59 16.83 -2.97
N ARG A 209 14.91 17.72 -3.72
CA ARG A 209 13.60 18.25 -3.32
C ARG A 209 12.48 17.28 -3.65
N VAL A 210 11.48 17.25 -2.77
CA VAL A 210 10.28 16.40 -2.91
C VAL A 210 9.59 16.60 -4.26
N LYS A 211 9.46 17.84 -4.75
CA LYS A 211 8.83 18.17 -6.04
C LYS A 211 9.43 17.44 -7.24
N ASN A 212 10.70 17.05 -7.18
CA ASN A 212 11.38 16.35 -8.28
C ASN A 212 10.94 14.88 -8.42
N PHE A 213 10.28 14.31 -7.41
CA PHE A 213 9.91 12.91 -7.34
C PHE A 213 8.41 12.69 -7.11
N ALA A 214 7.72 13.70 -6.58
CA ALA A 214 6.29 13.64 -6.36
C ALA A 214 5.52 13.54 -7.68
N LYS A 215 4.46 12.74 -7.68
CA LYS A 215 3.51 12.69 -8.78
C LYS A 215 2.55 13.88 -8.69
N ASN A 216 2.58 14.76 -9.69
CA ASN A 216 1.73 15.95 -9.73
C ASN A 216 0.30 15.63 -10.18
N TYR A 217 0.11 14.59 -11.00
CA TYR A 217 -1.22 14.13 -11.38
C TYR A 217 -1.80 13.24 -10.27
N VAL A 218 -2.72 13.80 -9.51
CA VAL A 218 -3.35 13.15 -8.37
C VAL A 218 -4.87 13.19 -8.52
N LEU A 219 -5.50 12.03 -8.34
CA LEU A 219 -6.97 11.97 -8.32
C LEU A 219 -7.50 12.44 -6.98
N THR A 220 -8.45 13.35 -7.05
CA THR A 220 -9.06 14.00 -5.88
C THR A 220 -10.58 13.85 -5.91
N LEU A 221 -11.18 13.92 -4.73
CA LEU A 221 -12.63 14.01 -4.52
C LEU A 221 -12.94 15.04 -3.43
N SER A 222 -14.15 15.57 -3.42
CA SER A 222 -14.67 16.33 -2.30
C SER A 222 -15.15 15.41 -1.18
N LYS A 223 -15.23 15.92 0.05
CA LYS A 223 -15.59 15.14 1.25
C LYS A 223 -17.03 14.65 1.25
N GLU A 224 -17.93 15.31 0.49
CA GLU A 224 -19.34 14.99 0.33
C GLU A 224 -19.60 13.75 -0.53
N LYS A 225 -18.62 13.36 -1.34
CA LYS A 225 -18.68 12.18 -2.20
C LYS A 225 -18.79 10.89 -1.38
N HIS A 226 -19.32 9.83 -1.99
CA HIS A 226 -19.46 8.53 -1.32
C HIS A 226 -18.19 7.68 -1.43
N LEU A 227 -17.98 6.83 -0.43
CA LEU A 227 -16.83 5.91 -0.40
C LEU A 227 -16.82 4.95 -1.59
N ILE A 228 -18.00 4.61 -2.13
CA ILE A 228 -18.11 3.79 -3.35
C ILE A 228 -17.46 4.47 -4.57
N GLU A 229 -17.48 5.81 -4.66
CA GLU A 229 -16.83 6.54 -5.75
C GLU A 229 -15.30 6.46 -5.60
N VAL A 230 -14.78 6.48 -4.37
CA VAL A 230 -13.35 6.25 -4.09
C VAL A 230 -12.94 4.84 -4.51
N ILE A 231 -13.75 3.82 -4.18
CA ILE A 231 -13.50 2.42 -4.58
C ILE A 231 -13.43 2.32 -6.11
N ASN A 232 -14.38 2.92 -6.81
CA ASN A 232 -14.42 2.93 -8.27
C ASN A 232 -13.17 3.59 -8.88
N LEU A 233 -12.73 4.73 -8.34
CA LEU A 233 -11.49 5.38 -8.78
C LEU A 233 -10.27 4.51 -8.55
N ILE A 234 -10.12 3.92 -7.36
CA ILE A 234 -8.99 3.06 -7.00
C ILE A 234 -8.90 1.85 -7.95
N VAL A 235 -10.04 1.20 -8.20
CA VAL A 235 -10.07 0.00 -9.05
C VAL A 235 -9.85 0.35 -10.52
N ASN A 236 -10.61 1.30 -11.06
CA ASN A 236 -10.59 1.63 -12.50
C ASN A 236 -9.29 2.32 -12.93
N LYS A 237 -8.74 3.19 -12.09
CA LYS A 237 -7.50 3.91 -12.39
C LYS A 237 -6.25 3.18 -11.88
N LYS A 238 -6.41 2.00 -11.27
CA LYS A 238 -5.33 1.16 -10.74
C LYS A 238 -4.40 1.90 -9.75
N ILE A 239 -4.98 2.82 -8.95
CA ILE A 239 -4.26 3.59 -7.92
C ILE A 239 -4.46 2.97 -6.52
N GLY A 240 -3.72 3.43 -5.52
CA GLY A 240 -3.83 2.89 -4.15
C GLY A 240 -4.48 3.86 -3.16
N SER A 241 -4.85 5.07 -3.59
CA SER A 241 -5.47 6.09 -2.71
C SER A 241 -6.04 7.24 -3.52
N VAL A 242 -6.98 7.97 -2.91
CA VAL A 242 -7.57 9.20 -3.43
C VAL A 242 -7.41 10.29 -2.36
N ILE A 243 -7.06 11.51 -2.78
CA ILE A 243 -6.93 12.65 -1.87
C ILE A 243 -8.28 13.36 -1.78
N VAL A 244 -8.69 13.68 -0.57
CA VAL A 244 -9.89 14.48 -0.31
C VAL A 244 -9.47 15.93 -0.17
N ILE A 245 -10.11 16.84 -0.92
CA ILE A 245 -9.79 18.27 -0.96
C ILE A 245 -11.02 19.12 -0.68
N ASP A 246 -10.77 20.35 -0.24
CA ASP A 246 -11.76 21.42 -0.22
C ASP A 246 -11.85 22.17 -1.57
N ASN A 247 -12.71 23.19 -1.63
CA ASN A 247 -12.92 24.02 -2.82
C ASN A 247 -11.67 24.85 -3.20
N GLU A 248 -10.75 25.09 -2.27
CA GLU A 248 -9.50 25.81 -2.51
C GLU A 248 -8.33 24.89 -2.88
N ARG A 249 -8.61 23.60 -3.11
CA ARG A 249 -7.63 22.53 -3.37
C ARG A 249 -6.70 22.26 -2.18
N ARG A 250 -7.11 22.57 -0.95
CA ARG A 250 -6.38 22.17 0.24
C ARG A 250 -6.71 20.71 0.60
N PRO A 251 -5.74 19.87 0.91
CA PRO A 251 -6.01 18.47 1.26
C PRO A 251 -6.63 18.40 2.66
N LEU A 252 -7.80 17.76 2.74
CA LEU A 252 -8.52 17.46 3.98
C LEU A 252 -8.18 16.06 4.51
N GLY A 253 -7.82 15.14 3.61
CA GLY A 253 -7.53 13.76 3.98
C GLY A 253 -7.05 12.93 2.80
N ILE A 254 -6.75 11.68 3.09
CA ILE A 254 -6.43 10.64 2.09
C ILE A 254 -7.21 9.37 2.43
N VAL A 255 -7.89 8.81 1.46
CA VAL A 255 -8.53 7.49 1.57
C VAL A 255 -7.70 6.47 0.81
N THR A 256 -7.28 5.44 1.51
CA THR A 256 -6.44 4.36 0.96
C THR A 256 -7.22 3.05 0.88
N THR A 257 -6.72 2.07 0.12
CA THR A 257 -7.23 0.68 0.14
C THR A 257 -7.40 0.15 1.56
N ARG A 258 -6.47 0.45 2.46
CA ARG A 258 -6.49 -0.04 3.84
C ARG A 258 -7.63 0.57 4.66
N ASP A 259 -7.94 1.84 4.46
CA ASP A 259 -9.07 2.50 5.14
C ASP A 259 -10.40 1.85 4.72
N ILE A 260 -10.53 1.48 3.44
CA ILE A 260 -11.71 0.80 2.90
C ILE A 260 -11.84 -0.62 3.46
N LEU A 261 -10.73 -1.39 3.52
CA LEU A 261 -10.73 -2.73 4.11
C LEU A 261 -11.10 -2.69 5.59
N ARG A 262 -10.59 -1.69 6.34
CA ARG A 262 -10.95 -1.50 7.75
C ARG A 262 -12.43 -1.16 7.90
N PHE A 263 -12.93 -0.24 7.10
CA PHE A 263 -14.35 0.10 7.10
C PHE A 263 -15.24 -1.13 6.84
N TYR A 264 -14.84 -1.99 5.90
CA TYR A 264 -15.55 -3.25 5.63
C TYR A 264 -15.61 -4.13 6.89
N ILE A 265 -14.48 -4.39 7.55
CA ILE A 265 -14.41 -5.23 8.74
C ILE A 265 -15.28 -4.67 9.88
N ASP A 266 -15.20 -3.36 10.11
CA ASP A 266 -15.93 -2.70 11.18
C ASP A 266 -17.44 -2.81 10.95
N ASN A 267 -17.92 -2.72 9.70
CA ASN A 267 -19.34 -2.79 9.37
C ASN A 267 -19.86 -4.22 9.18
N GLU A 268 -19.03 -5.19 8.79
CA GLU A 268 -19.43 -6.59 8.75
C GLU A 268 -19.80 -7.09 10.16
N LYS A 269 -19.05 -6.74 11.18
CA LYS A 269 -19.38 -7.02 12.59
C LYS A 269 -20.73 -6.43 13.00
N TYR A 270 -21.01 -5.20 12.61
CA TYR A 270 -22.31 -4.56 12.90
C TYR A 270 -23.47 -5.21 12.16
N ALA A 271 -23.28 -5.61 10.90
CA ALA A 271 -24.29 -6.34 10.13
C ALA A 271 -24.61 -7.70 10.76
N PHE A 272 -23.58 -8.41 11.23
CA PHE A 272 -23.73 -9.69 11.95
C PHE A 272 -24.46 -9.51 13.29
N ILE A 273 -24.08 -8.52 14.10
CA ILE A 273 -24.75 -8.21 15.38
C ILE A 273 -26.22 -7.82 15.16
N LYS A 274 -26.52 -7.04 14.09
CA LYS A 274 -27.91 -6.72 13.72
C LYS A 274 -28.71 -7.94 13.28
N SER A 275 -28.08 -8.90 12.61
CA SER A 275 -28.76 -10.15 12.20
C SER A 275 -29.06 -11.07 13.37
N LEU A 276 -28.24 -11.02 14.42
CA LEU A 276 -28.47 -11.79 15.67
C LEU A 276 -29.52 -11.16 16.59
N ASN A 277 -29.87 -9.89 16.39
CA ASN A 277 -30.82 -9.17 17.24
C ASN A 277 -31.93 -8.47 16.41
N PRO A 278 -32.82 -9.22 15.74
CA PRO A 278 -33.90 -8.65 14.92
C PRO A 278 -34.94 -7.86 15.70
N PHE A 279 -34.99 -8.00 17.03
CA PHE A 279 -36.07 -7.45 17.88
C PHE A 279 -35.84 -6.03 18.45
N LYS A 280 -34.67 -5.38 18.16
CA LYS A 280 -34.46 -3.98 18.62
C LYS A 280 -35.10 -2.90 17.75
N LYS A 281 -36.03 -3.24 16.85
CA LYS A 281 -36.78 -2.29 16.02
C LYS A 281 -38.17 -1.93 16.53
N ILE A 282 -38.57 -2.32 17.75
CA ILE A 282 -39.97 -2.13 18.24
C ILE A 282 -40.10 -1.03 19.31
N PHE A 283 -39.02 -0.34 19.67
CA PHE A 283 -39.14 0.82 20.57
C PHE A 283 -38.37 2.02 20.01
N LYS A 284 -39.02 2.74 19.11
CA LYS A 284 -38.99 4.20 18.94
C LYS A 284 -40.26 4.66 18.26
#